data_0b150f5d7574e3aae8ee78b70b470890
#
_entry.id   0b150f5d7574e3aae8ee78b70b470890
#
_cell.length_a   1.000
_cell.length_b   1.000
_cell.length_c   1.000
_cell.angle_alpha   90.00
_cell.angle_beta   90.00
_cell.angle_gamma   90.00
#
_symmetry.space_group_name_H-M   'P 1'
#
loop_
_entity.id
_entity.type
_entity.pdbx_description
1 polymer ?
#
loop_
_entity_poly.entity_id
_entity_poly.type
_entity_poly.pdbx_seq_one_letter_code
_entity_poly.pdbx_strand_id
1 'polypeptide(L)'
;LEQAGVPILWRPLHEASGQWFWWGAKGAHPYKKLWDLLFHQLEDVYQCGNLIWVWNGQSPEWMVDKNTVDIGGEDIYPGERIYSSHKDRFDLCARCVGPDRMIALSENGCLCDPDALLADGVPWLWWCVWWGDFVFRREADGRLVYQETYTDVSMLRHVYHHPYVKNLDDLPHWSWLD
;
A
#
# COMPACT_ATOMS: atom_id res chain seq x y z
N LEU A 1 -16.98 10.06 10.12
CA LEU A 1 -16.15 8.92 10.53
C LEU A 1 -15.37 9.22 11.81
N GLU A 2 -14.77 10.40 11.95
CA GLU A 2 -14.06 10.79 13.18
C GLU A 2 -14.97 10.72 14.42
N GLN A 3 -16.15 11.32 14.39
CA GLN A 3 -17.12 11.27 15.49
C GLN A 3 -17.56 9.85 15.86
N ALA A 4 -17.42 8.90 14.93
CA ALA A 4 -17.68 7.49 15.13
C ALA A 4 -16.43 6.70 15.57
N GLY A 5 -15.29 7.36 15.75
CA GLY A 5 -14.02 6.72 16.13
C GLY A 5 -13.46 5.76 15.09
N VAL A 6 -13.82 5.95 13.80
CA VAL A 6 -13.35 5.05 12.72
C VAL A 6 -12.01 5.54 12.20
N PRO A 7 -10.90 4.77 12.35
CA PRO A 7 -9.61 5.13 11.78
C PRO A 7 -9.63 5.00 10.25
N ILE A 8 -8.90 5.86 9.57
CA ILE A 8 -8.81 5.90 8.11
C ILE A 8 -7.34 5.80 7.69
N LEU A 9 -7.01 4.78 6.90
CA LEU A 9 -5.75 4.73 6.18
C LEU A 9 -5.79 5.78 5.06
N TRP A 10 -5.13 6.92 5.28
CA TRP A 10 -5.13 8.05 4.38
C TRP A 10 -3.85 8.07 3.55
N ARG A 11 -3.95 7.68 2.27
CA ARG A 11 -2.84 7.62 1.31
C ARG A 11 -3.01 8.68 0.20
N PRO A 12 -2.81 9.96 0.53
CA PRO A 12 -2.94 11.03 -0.44
C PRO A 12 -1.71 11.13 -1.34
N LEU A 13 -1.88 11.73 -2.52
CA LEU A 13 -0.79 12.14 -3.40
C LEU A 13 0.20 11.02 -3.75
N HIS A 14 -0.32 9.80 -3.93
CA HIS A 14 0.47 8.59 -4.15
C HIS A 14 1.31 8.64 -5.43
N GLU A 15 2.32 7.77 -5.52
CA GLU A 15 3.19 7.60 -6.69
C GLU A 15 3.82 8.90 -7.21
N ALA A 16 4.12 9.83 -6.31
CA ALA A 16 4.52 11.18 -6.67
C ALA A 16 5.79 11.23 -7.52
N SER A 17 6.77 10.34 -7.28
CA SER A 17 8.03 10.29 -8.02
C SER A 17 7.86 9.86 -9.48
N GLY A 18 6.76 9.22 -9.83
CA GLY A 18 6.43 8.85 -11.21
C GLY A 18 6.04 10.03 -12.09
N GLN A 19 5.61 11.14 -11.49
CA GLN A 19 5.29 12.42 -12.16
C GLN A 19 4.16 12.36 -13.19
N TRP A 20 3.44 11.23 -13.30
CA TRP A 20 2.28 11.12 -14.20
C TRP A 20 1.01 11.73 -13.63
N PHE A 21 0.94 11.92 -12.33
CA PHE A 21 -0.14 12.65 -11.67
C PHE A 21 0.21 14.12 -11.53
N TRP A 22 -0.82 14.99 -11.54
CA TRP A 22 -0.65 16.44 -11.45
C TRP A 22 0.11 16.90 -10.19
N TRP A 23 -0.04 16.19 -9.06
CA TRP A 23 0.64 16.50 -7.80
C TRP A 23 2.14 16.18 -7.80
N GLY A 24 2.59 15.29 -8.68
CA GLY A 24 4.00 14.98 -8.91
C GLY A 24 4.64 15.73 -10.09
N ALA A 25 3.83 16.22 -11.03
CA ALA A 25 4.28 16.71 -12.32
C ALA A 25 5.27 17.92 -12.27
N LYS A 26 5.35 18.59 -11.14
CA LYS A 26 6.25 19.75 -10.94
C LYS A 26 7.49 19.43 -10.09
N GLY A 27 7.73 18.15 -9.79
CA GLY A 27 8.88 17.69 -9.03
C GLY A 27 8.67 17.64 -7.53
N ALA A 28 9.70 17.16 -6.84
CA ALA A 28 9.63 16.84 -5.40
C ALA A 28 9.37 18.06 -4.50
N HIS A 29 9.93 19.23 -4.79
CA HIS A 29 9.78 20.39 -3.94
C HIS A 29 8.34 20.93 -3.86
N PRO A 30 7.62 21.16 -4.99
CA PRO A 30 6.20 21.51 -4.94
C PRO A 30 5.32 20.41 -4.29
N TYR A 31 5.63 19.12 -4.54
CA TYR A 31 4.94 18.00 -3.90
C TYR A 31 5.02 18.07 -2.38
N LYS A 32 6.22 18.28 -1.82
CA LYS A 32 6.41 18.39 -0.37
C LYS A 32 5.59 19.54 0.24
N LYS A 33 5.56 20.69 -0.43
CA LYS A 33 4.73 21.82 -0.01
C LYS A 33 3.23 21.49 -0.04
N LEU A 34 2.80 20.74 -1.04
CA LEU A 34 1.41 20.32 -1.17
C LEU A 34 1.04 19.32 -0.05
N TRP A 35 1.94 18.41 0.29
CA TRP A 35 1.77 17.50 1.42
C TRP A 35 1.66 18.25 2.73
N ASP A 36 2.58 19.17 3.02
CA ASP A 36 2.57 19.98 4.25
C ASP A 36 1.27 20.77 4.36
N LEU A 37 0.83 21.41 3.27
CA LEU A 37 -0.44 22.14 3.26
C LEU A 37 -1.62 21.21 3.57
N LEU A 38 -1.67 20.03 2.94
CA LEU A 38 -2.73 19.07 3.16
C LEU A 38 -2.75 18.56 4.61
N PHE A 39 -1.56 18.22 5.14
CA PHE A 39 -1.40 17.76 6.51
C PHE A 39 -1.92 18.80 7.50
N HIS A 40 -1.41 20.03 7.43
CA HIS A 40 -1.84 21.10 8.34
C HIS A 40 -3.33 21.46 8.20
N GLN A 41 -3.90 21.42 7.00
CA GLN A 41 -5.33 21.65 6.84
C GLN A 41 -6.17 20.56 7.51
N LEU A 42 -5.82 19.30 7.34
CA LEU A 42 -6.61 18.20 7.90
C LEU A 42 -6.39 18.07 9.42
N GLU A 43 -5.14 18.10 9.89
CA GLU A 43 -4.83 17.88 11.30
C GLU A 43 -5.10 19.12 12.16
N ASP A 44 -4.57 20.30 11.78
CA ASP A 44 -4.61 21.48 12.64
C ASP A 44 -5.90 22.30 12.47
N VAL A 45 -6.40 22.45 11.23
CA VAL A 45 -7.58 23.29 10.95
C VAL A 45 -8.87 22.50 11.09
N TYR A 46 -8.97 21.33 10.45
CA TYR A 46 -10.17 20.49 10.50
C TYR A 46 -10.17 19.46 11.61
N GLN A 47 -9.04 19.28 12.30
CA GLN A 47 -8.88 18.38 13.46
C GLN A 47 -9.30 16.93 13.16
N CYS A 48 -8.92 16.42 11.99
CA CYS A 48 -9.20 15.04 11.56
C CYS A 48 -8.24 14.05 12.24
N GLY A 49 -8.34 13.87 13.55
CA GLY A 49 -7.43 13.06 14.37
C GLY A 49 -7.54 11.54 14.18
N ASN A 50 -8.39 11.08 13.26
CA ASN A 50 -8.58 9.67 12.94
C ASN A 50 -7.84 9.22 11.67
N LEU A 51 -7.00 10.07 11.09
CA LEU A 51 -6.21 9.76 9.91
C LEU A 51 -4.91 9.05 10.28
N ILE A 52 -4.62 7.96 9.59
CA ILE A 52 -3.33 7.26 9.61
C ILE A 52 -2.64 7.59 8.28
N TRP A 53 -1.59 8.40 8.34
CA TRP A 53 -0.95 8.96 7.15
C TRP A 53 -0.01 7.98 6.49
N VAL A 54 -0.35 7.57 5.27
CA VAL A 54 0.43 6.64 4.45
C VAL A 54 1.17 7.43 3.37
N TRP A 55 2.49 7.57 3.52
CA TRP A 55 3.32 8.20 2.50
C TRP A 55 3.67 7.18 1.39
N ASN A 56 3.45 7.56 0.15
CA ASN A 56 3.73 6.75 -1.03
C ASN A 56 4.43 7.61 -2.12
N GLY A 57 5.51 8.26 -1.75
CA GLY A 57 6.32 9.05 -2.69
C GLY A 57 7.32 8.22 -3.49
N GLN A 58 7.59 7.00 -3.05
CA GLN A 58 8.37 5.93 -3.69
C GLN A 58 9.85 6.27 -4.01
N SER A 59 10.36 7.41 -3.57
CA SER A 59 11.75 7.80 -3.79
C SER A 59 12.26 8.70 -2.66
N PRO A 60 13.53 8.54 -2.21
CA PRO A 60 14.08 9.34 -1.11
C PRO A 60 14.01 10.86 -1.34
N GLU A 61 14.18 11.30 -2.58
CA GLU A 61 14.06 12.72 -2.93
C GLU A 61 12.68 13.29 -2.62
N TRP A 62 11.64 12.44 -2.66
CA TRP A 62 10.24 12.81 -2.48
C TRP A 62 9.77 12.67 -1.02
N MET A 63 10.67 12.25 -0.11
CA MET A 63 10.32 12.11 1.31
C MET A 63 9.93 13.46 1.91
N VAL A 64 8.76 13.47 2.52
CA VAL A 64 8.17 14.60 3.26
C VAL A 64 8.71 14.67 4.69
N ASP A 65 8.19 15.54 5.55
CA ASP A 65 8.56 15.48 6.96
C ASP A 65 8.11 14.14 7.57
N LYS A 66 9.07 13.40 8.14
CA LYS A 66 8.83 12.09 8.75
C LYS A 66 7.83 12.14 9.91
N ASN A 67 7.70 13.27 10.57
CA ASN A 67 6.75 13.44 11.67
C ASN A 67 5.29 13.49 11.19
N THR A 68 5.06 13.65 9.89
CA THR A 68 3.73 13.65 9.27
C THR A 68 3.38 12.32 8.61
N VAL A 69 4.14 11.26 8.90
CA VAL A 69 3.98 9.94 8.27
C VAL A 69 3.88 8.87 9.32
N ASP A 70 2.85 8.03 9.25
CA ASP A 70 2.68 6.86 10.12
C ASP A 70 3.15 5.57 9.45
N ILE A 71 2.89 5.42 8.15
CA ILE A 71 3.19 4.21 7.39
C ILE A 71 3.87 4.58 6.06
N GLY A 72 4.90 3.82 5.67
CA GLY A 72 5.45 3.89 4.32
C GLY A 72 4.67 2.99 3.38
N GLY A 73 4.38 3.45 2.16
CA GLY A 73 3.69 2.69 1.12
C GLY A 73 4.53 2.55 -0.13
N GLU A 74 4.50 1.36 -0.72
CA GLU A 74 5.13 1.05 -2.02
C GLU A 74 4.10 0.47 -2.97
N ASP A 75 4.15 0.90 -4.24
CA ASP A 75 3.34 0.37 -5.32
C ASP A 75 4.27 -0.34 -6.30
N ILE A 76 4.09 -1.66 -6.49
CA ILE A 76 5.04 -2.51 -7.19
C ILE A 76 4.33 -3.34 -8.25
N TYR A 77 4.69 -3.09 -9.51
CA TYR A 77 4.17 -3.80 -10.66
C TYR A 77 5.32 -4.50 -11.42
N PRO A 78 5.80 -5.65 -10.91
CA PRO A 78 7.05 -6.26 -11.38
C PRO A 78 6.93 -6.98 -12.71
N GLY A 79 5.72 -7.19 -13.22
CA GLY A 79 5.40 -8.01 -14.39
C GLY A 79 4.70 -9.31 -14.01
N GLU A 80 4.60 -10.23 -14.98
CA GLU A 80 3.83 -11.47 -14.83
C GLU A 80 4.55 -12.48 -13.92
N ARG A 81 3.83 -13.01 -12.94
CA ARG A 81 4.25 -14.12 -12.05
C ARG A 81 5.61 -13.92 -11.36
N ILE A 82 5.93 -12.68 -11.01
CA ILE A 82 7.11 -12.36 -10.23
C ILE A 82 6.70 -12.25 -8.75
N TYR A 83 6.93 -13.33 -8.00
CA TYR A 83 6.46 -13.53 -6.63
C TYR A 83 7.52 -13.21 -5.56
N SER A 84 8.53 -12.43 -5.90
CA SER A 84 9.61 -12.06 -4.98
C SER A 84 9.09 -11.25 -3.79
N SER A 85 9.89 -11.19 -2.72
CA SER A 85 9.59 -10.39 -1.53
C SER A 85 9.68 -8.88 -1.76
N HIS A 86 10.32 -8.44 -2.84
CA HIS A 86 10.65 -7.04 -3.13
C HIS A 86 11.43 -6.36 -2.01
N LYS A 87 12.36 -7.09 -1.43
CA LYS A 87 13.18 -6.63 -0.29
C LYS A 87 13.89 -5.31 -0.55
N ASP A 88 14.41 -5.09 -1.73
CA ASP A 88 15.08 -3.85 -2.14
C ASP A 88 14.17 -2.63 -2.00
N ARG A 89 12.92 -2.76 -2.42
CA ARG A 89 11.90 -1.71 -2.31
C ARG A 89 11.47 -1.51 -0.87
N PHE A 90 11.23 -2.60 -0.14
CA PHE A 90 10.92 -2.56 1.29
C PHE A 90 12.02 -1.82 2.06
N ASP A 91 13.28 -2.21 1.89
CA ASP A 91 14.42 -1.60 2.57
C ASP A 91 14.59 -0.12 2.19
N LEU A 92 14.32 0.24 0.92
CA LEU A 92 14.36 1.63 0.48
C LEU A 92 13.31 2.48 1.19
N CYS A 93 12.06 2.01 1.23
CA CYS A 93 10.97 2.68 1.93
C CYS A 93 11.25 2.81 3.43
N ALA A 94 11.72 1.74 4.08
CA ALA A 94 12.09 1.74 5.48
C ALA A 94 13.16 2.80 5.81
N ARG A 95 14.17 2.94 4.95
CA ARG A 95 15.17 4.01 5.11
C ARG A 95 14.58 5.41 4.95
N CYS A 96 13.57 5.57 4.10
CA CYS A 96 12.88 6.85 3.92
C CYS A 96 12.08 7.24 5.16
N VAL A 97 11.17 6.37 5.61
CA VAL A 97 10.23 6.71 6.70
C VAL A 97 10.84 6.54 8.09
N GLY A 98 11.83 5.67 8.24
CA GLY A 98 12.52 5.38 9.51
C GLY A 98 12.19 3.99 10.06
N PRO A 99 13.03 3.47 11.01
CA PRO A 99 12.98 2.08 11.45
C PRO A 99 11.74 1.75 12.30
N ASP A 100 11.10 2.75 12.88
CA ASP A 100 9.95 2.59 13.78
C ASP A 100 8.61 2.67 13.05
N ARG A 101 8.64 2.74 11.72
CA ARG A 101 7.42 2.82 10.88
C ARG A 101 7.14 1.49 10.20
N MET A 102 5.87 1.15 10.13
CA MET A 102 5.41 0.01 9.32
C MET A 102 5.46 0.34 7.84
N ILE A 103 5.65 -0.69 7.01
CA ILE A 103 5.72 -0.56 5.55
C ILE A 103 4.65 -1.44 4.92
N ALA A 104 3.91 -0.89 3.99
CA ALA A 104 2.85 -1.57 3.27
C ALA A 104 3.18 -1.72 1.78
N LEU A 105 2.77 -2.82 1.19
CA LEU A 105 2.67 -2.98 -0.26
C LEU A 105 1.30 -2.44 -0.68
N SER A 106 1.23 -1.11 -0.82
CA SER A 106 -0.04 -0.40 -0.95
C SER A 106 -0.76 -0.65 -2.26
N GLU A 107 0.00 -0.99 -3.31
CA GLU A 107 -0.52 -1.55 -4.56
C GLU A 107 0.46 -2.58 -5.12
N ASN A 108 -0.06 -3.63 -5.76
CA ASN A 108 0.78 -4.62 -6.43
C ASN A 108 0.10 -5.28 -7.63
N GLY A 109 0.92 -5.69 -8.60
CA GLY A 109 0.44 -6.45 -9.75
C GLY A 109 0.40 -7.95 -9.51
N CYS A 110 1.37 -8.50 -8.74
CA CYS A 110 1.46 -9.90 -8.35
C CYS A 110 1.44 -10.04 -6.85
N LEU A 111 0.95 -11.16 -6.33
CA LEU A 111 1.14 -11.51 -4.92
C LEU A 111 2.62 -11.84 -4.65
N CYS A 112 3.11 -11.50 -3.48
CA CYS A 112 4.40 -11.98 -3.02
C CYS A 112 4.26 -13.40 -2.43
N ASP A 113 5.27 -14.24 -2.65
CA ASP A 113 5.36 -15.56 -2.02
C ASP A 113 5.62 -15.38 -0.51
N PRO A 114 4.76 -15.88 0.38
CA PRO A 114 4.95 -15.77 1.82
C PRO A 114 6.23 -16.44 2.33
N ASP A 115 6.69 -17.52 1.69
CA ASP A 115 7.94 -18.17 2.02
C ASP A 115 9.14 -17.26 1.69
N ALA A 116 9.09 -16.54 0.57
CA ALA A 116 10.09 -15.54 0.23
C ALA A 116 10.07 -14.34 1.19
N LEU A 117 8.89 -13.89 1.61
CA LEU A 117 8.75 -12.83 2.62
C LEU A 117 9.42 -13.21 3.93
N LEU A 118 9.18 -14.44 4.41
CA LEU A 118 9.79 -14.96 5.64
C LEU A 118 11.30 -15.13 5.51
N ALA A 119 11.77 -15.69 4.40
CA ALA A 119 13.20 -15.92 4.16
C ALA A 119 14.01 -14.61 4.10
N ASP A 120 13.42 -13.57 3.52
CA ASP A 120 14.06 -12.27 3.35
C ASP A 120 13.83 -11.31 4.52
N GLY A 121 12.95 -11.66 5.46
CA GLY A 121 12.57 -10.82 6.58
C GLY A 121 11.85 -9.54 6.15
N VAL A 122 10.88 -9.66 5.23
CA VAL A 122 10.12 -8.54 4.65
C VAL A 122 8.66 -8.58 5.11
N PRO A 123 8.33 -7.92 6.23
CA PRO A 123 6.98 -7.93 6.79
C PRO A 123 6.11 -6.81 6.21
N TRP A 124 5.67 -6.94 4.96
CA TRP A 124 4.66 -6.03 4.43
C TRP A 124 3.42 -6.05 5.33
N LEU A 125 2.97 -4.88 5.78
CA LEU A 125 1.82 -4.75 6.69
C LEU A 125 0.52 -5.24 6.04
N TRP A 126 0.31 -4.88 4.78
CA TRP A 126 -0.74 -5.43 3.91
C TRP A 126 -0.26 -5.41 2.47
N TRP A 127 -1.02 -6.04 1.58
CA TRP A 127 -0.93 -5.87 0.13
C TRP A 127 -2.31 -5.54 -0.46
N CYS A 128 -2.30 -4.91 -1.63
CA CYS A 128 -3.51 -4.61 -2.39
C CYS A 128 -3.26 -4.90 -3.88
N VAL A 129 -3.61 -6.10 -4.32
CA VAL A 129 -3.53 -6.43 -5.76
C VAL A 129 -4.47 -5.49 -6.51
N TRP A 130 -3.92 -4.81 -7.53
CA TRP A 130 -4.71 -3.87 -8.30
C TRP A 130 -5.81 -4.59 -9.09
N TRP A 131 -6.86 -3.87 -9.41
CA TRP A 131 -8.05 -4.39 -10.07
C TRP A 131 -7.85 -4.61 -11.58
N GLY A 132 -8.90 -5.04 -12.31
CA GLY A 132 -8.87 -5.24 -13.75
C GLY A 132 -7.98 -6.40 -14.16
N ASP A 133 -7.13 -6.20 -15.14
CA ASP A 133 -6.29 -7.24 -15.73
C ASP A 133 -5.33 -7.95 -14.77
N PHE A 134 -5.11 -7.41 -13.59
CA PHE A 134 -4.32 -8.08 -12.54
C PHE A 134 -5.09 -9.18 -11.82
N VAL A 135 -6.43 -9.14 -11.83
CA VAL A 135 -7.29 -10.05 -11.07
C VAL A 135 -8.29 -10.78 -11.95
N PHE A 136 -8.89 -10.11 -12.92
CA PHE A 136 -9.95 -10.69 -13.74
C PHE A 136 -9.91 -10.19 -15.18
N ARG A 137 -10.45 -11.00 -16.06
CA ARG A 137 -10.80 -10.60 -17.42
C ARG A 137 -12.32 -10.69 -17.63
N ARG A 138 -12.82 -9.91 -18.55
CA ARG A 138 -14.22 -9.99 -18.97
C ARG A 138 -14.36 -10.89 -20.18
N GLU A 139 -15.19 -11.92 -20.06
CA GLU A 139 -15.56 -12.80 -21.17
C GLU A 139 -16.55 -12.10 -22.14
N ALA A 140 -16.74 -12.67 -23.35
CA ALA A 140 -17.62 -12.10 -24.35
C ALA A 140 -19.10 -12.00 -23.90
N ASP A 141 -19.52 -12.86 -22.98
CA ASP A 141 -20.86 -12.84 -22.37
C ASP A 141 -20.98 -11.86 -21.18
N GLY A 142 -19.92 -11.10 -20.89
CA GLY A 142 -19.87 -10.11 -19.81
C GLY A 142 -19.46 -10.66 -18.44
N ARG A 143 -19.29 -11.98 -18.27
CA ARG A 143 -18.83 -12.57 -17.01
C ARG A 143 -17.40 -12.15 -16.69
N LEU A 144 -17.14 -11.92 -15.41
CA LEU A 144 -15.78 -11.75 -14.89
C LEU A 144 -15.24 -13.13 -14.47
N VAL A 145 -14.06 -13.47 -14.97
CA VAL A 145 -13.35 -14.69 -14.59
C VAL A 145 -11.96 -14.32 -14.08
N TYR A 146 -11.46 -15.09 -13.11
CA TYR A 146 -10.11 -14.86 -12.59
C TYR A 146 -9.09 -15.00 -13.73
N GLN A 147 -8.11 -14.08 -13.72
CA GLN A 147 -7.05 -14.06 -14.73
C GLN A 147 -5.73 -14.45 -14.10
N GLU A 148 -5.10 -15.50 -14.62
CA GLU A 148 -3.87 -16.07 -14.09
C GLU A 148 -2.58 -15.45 -14.67
N THR A 149 -2.69 -14.37 -15.42
CA THR A 149 -1.53 -13.73 -16.06
C THR A 149 -0.49 -13.29 -15.05
N TYR A 150 -0.92 -12.57 -14.01
CA TYR A 150 -0.02 -12.01 -13.00
C TYR A 150 0.17 -12.92 -11.79
N THR A 151 -0.90 -13.54 -11.31
CA THR A 151 -0.83 -14.51 -10.21
C THR A 151 -1.62 -15.76 -10.60
N ASP A 152 -0.94 -16.91 -10.73
CA ASP A 152 -1.63 -18.16 -11.01
C ASP A 152 -2.41 -18.67 -9.80
N VAL A 153 -3.39 -19.55 -10.04
CA VAL A 153 -4.29 -20.09 -8.99
C VAL A 153 -3.51 -20.84 -7.93
N SER A 154 -2.40 -21.49 -8.25
CA SER A 154 -1.61 -22.24 -7.27
C SER A 154 -0.95 -21.29 -6.27
N MET A 155 -0.35 -20.19 -6.75
CA MET A 155 0.22 -19.16 -5.89
C MET A 155 -0.87 -18.42 -5.11
N LEU A 156 -2.00 -18.09 -5.74
CA LEU A 156 -3.14 -17.48 -5.04
C LEU A 156 -3.57 -18.32 -3.84
N ARG A 157 -3.74 -19.63 -4.03
CA ARG A 157 -4.10 -20.55 -2.95
C ARG A 157 -3.01 -20.67 -1.89
N HIS A 158 -1.75 -20.74 -2.32
CA HIS A 158 -0.60 -20.79 -1.41
C HIS A 158 -0.60 -19.57 -0.48
N VAL A 159 -0.73 -18.37 -1.03
CA VAL A 159 -0.74 -17.12 -0.24
C VAL A 159 -1.91 -17.10 0.75
N TYR A 160 -3.13 -17.30 0.28
CA TYR A 160 -4.32 -17.16 1.15
C TYR A 160 -4.51 -18.29 2.17
N HIS A 161 -3.78 -19.41 2.05
CA HIS A 161 -3.79 -20.51 3.05
C HIS A 161 -2.49 -20.57 3.86
N HIS A 162 -1.54 -19.67 3.62
CA HIS A 162 -0.27 -19.70 4.32
C HIS A 162 -0.43 -19.20 5.77
N PRO A 163 0.14 -19.88 6.79
CA PRO A 163 -0.04 -19.50 8.20
C PRO A 163 0.47 -18.11 8.57
N TYR A 164 1.42 -17.57 7.81
CA TYR A 164 1.96 -16.22 7.98
C TYR A 164 0.96 -15.13 7.56
N VAL A 165 0.12 -15.43 6.58
CA VAL A 165 -0.87 -14.49 6.03
C VAL A 165 -2.10 -14.44 6.93
N LYS A 166 -2.62 -13.24 7.17
CA LYS A 166 -3.86 -13.01 7.93
C LYS A 166 -4.95 -12.54 6.98
N ASN A 167 -6.05 -13.28 6.99
CA ASN A 167 -7.25 -12.98 6.24
C ASN A 167 -8.31 -12.36 7.17
N LEU A 168 -9.42 -11.94 6.60
CA LEU A 168 -10.52 -11.32 7.35
C LEU A 168 -11.03 -12.23 8.50
N ASP A 169 -11.11 -13.56 8.25
CA ASP A 169 -11.58 -14.53 9.23
C ASP A 169 -10.60 -14.76 10.40
N ASP A 170 -9.34 -14.35 10.23
CA ASP A 170 -8.30 -14.42 11.27
C ASP A 170 -8.29 -13.19 12.20
N LEU A 171 -9.05 -12.16 11.86
CA LEU A 171 -9.10 -10.93 12.64
C LEU A 171 -9.99 -11.10 13.86
N PRO A 172 -9.68 -10.44 15.00
CA PRO A 172 -10.52 -10.48 16.18
C PRO A 172 -11.93 -9.95 15.87
N HIS A 173 -12.94 -10.56 16.47
CA HIS A 173 -14.28 -9.98 16.47
C HIS A 173 -14.27 -8.67 17.26
N TRP A 174 -14.63 -7.57 16.59
CA TRP A 174 -14.74 -6.26 17.22
C TRP A 174 -16.17 -6.07 17.74
N SER A 175 -16.35 -6.24 19.07
CA SER A 175 -17.66 -6.14 19.72
C SER A 175 -18.21 -4.72 19.85
N TRP A 176 -17.53 -3.73 19.35
CA TRP A 176 -17.99 -2.32 19.36
C TRP A 176 -18.77 -1.90 18.11
N LEU A 177 -19.10 -2.88 17.26
CA LEU A 177 -20.02 -2.73 16.13
C LEU A 177 -21.44 -3.27 16.44
N ASP A 178 -21.67 -3.79 17.66
CA ASP A 178 -22.97 -4.27 18.12
C ASP A 178 -23.81 -3.14 18.76
#